data_505e99d3a68c5c5fa40889a2adfab4bb
#
_entry.id   505e99d3a68c5c5fa40889a2adfab4bb
#
_cell.length_a   1.000
_cell.length_b   1.000
_cell.length_c   1.000
_cell.angle_alpha   90.00
_cell.angle_beta   90.00
_cell.angle_gamma   90.00
#
_symmetry.space_group_name_H-M   'P 1'
#
loop_
_entity.id
_entity.type
_entity.pdbx_description
1 polymer ?
#
loop_
_entity_poly.entity_id
_entity_poly.type
_entity_poly.pdbx_seq_one_letter_code
_entity_poly.pdbx_strand_id
1 'polypeptide(L)'
;MNLYLENTGKGILITFLLLIGSMLYAQNNSKITIKKKNISLQTALADIREQTKMSVSYNSSQLPKTRISLDINNQSLDQALKTILAGTGFTYTVKDTYIMIIPEQTAKKSKSRNVVGNVVDGKGAPLIGVTVVEKGTGNGTVTNMEG
;
A
#
# COMPACT_ATOMS: atom_id res chain seq x y z
N MET A 1 -38.00 -22.90 -42.97
CA MET A 1 -37.35 -21.59 -42.83
C MET A 1 -37.35 -21.23 -41.31
N ASN A 2 -36.48 -21.87 -40.52
CA ASN A 2 -36.35 -21.59 -39.06
C ASN A 2 -34.99 -22.11 -38.55
N LEU A 3 -33.90 -21.56 -39.07
CA LEU A 3 -32.53 -21.94 -38.62
C LEU A 3 -31.61 -20.73 -38.43
N TYR A 4 -32.16 -19.52 -38.29
CA TYR A 4 -31.32 -18.31 -38.19
C TYR A 4 -31.43 -17.52 -36.88
N LEU A 5 -32.19 -18.01 -35.89
CA LEU A 5 -32.41 -17.25 -34.66
C LEU A 5 -31.79 -17.83 -33.37
N GLU A 6 -31.21 -19.05 -33.42
CA GLU A 6 -30.59 -19.62 -32.22
C GLU A 6 -29.12 -19.27 -32.01
N ASN A 7 -28.45 -18.72 -33.00
CA ASN A 7 -26.99 -18.48 -32.90
C ASN A 7 -26.61 -17.03 -32.50
N THR A 8 -27.54 -16.10 -32.59
CA THR A 8 -27.29 -14.68 -32.25
C THR A 8 -27.26 -14.41 -30.76
N GLY A 9 -28.06 -15.14 -29.98
CA GLY A 9 -28.11 -14.95 -28.51
C GLY A 9 -26.86 -15.47 -27.78
N LYS A 10 -26.31 -16.57 -28.23
CA LYS A 10 -25.09 -17.14 -27.65
C LYS A 10 -23.83 -16.32 -27.99
N GLY A 11 -23.78 -15.77 -29.22
CA GLY A 11 -22.68 -14.89 -29.64
C GLY A 11 -22.65 -13.57 -28.90
N ILE A 12 -23.82 -12.97 -28.65
CA ILE A 12 -23.94 -11.71 -27.90
C ILE A 12 -23.61 -11.92 -26.43
N LEU A 13 -24.00 -13.06 -25.83
CA LEU A 13 -23.70 -13.38 -24.44
C LEU A 13 -22.19 -13.60 -24.22
N ILE A 14 -21.52 -14.29 -25.15
CA ILE A 14 -20.07 -14.55 -25.10
C ILE A 14 -19.27 -13.26 -25.30
N THR A 15 -19.68 -12.39 -26.24
CA THR A 15 -19.01 -11.09 -26.44
C THR A 15 -19.24 -10.14 -25.26
N PHE A 16 -20.41 -10.16 -24.61
CA PHE A 16 -20.67 -9.38 -23.42
C PHE A 16 -19.89 -9.89 -22.21
N LEU A 17 -19.73 -11.21 -22.06
CA LEU A 17 -18.92 -11.81 -20.99
C LEU A 17 -17.42 -11.52 -21.16
N LEU A 18 -16.91 -11.47 -22.41
CA LEU A 18 -15.53 -11.10 -22.70
C LEU A 18 -15.25 -9.61 -22.45
N LEU A 19 -16.25 -8.72 -22.66
CA LEU A 19 -16.15 -7.29 -22.34
C LEU A 19 -16.11 -7.01 -20.84
N ILE A 20 -16.81 -7.80 -20.01
CA ILE A 20 -16.76 -7.69 -18.55
C ILE A 20 -15.43 -8.20 -17.99
N GLY A 21 -14.85 -9.24 -18.61
CA GLY A 21 -13.56 -9.80 -18.20
C GLY A 21 -12.39 -8.84 -18.35
N SER A 22 -12.45 -7.90 -19.29
CA SER A 22 -11.39 -6.91 -19.52
C SER A 22 -11.41 -5.71 -18.55
N MET A 23 -12.49 -5.49 -17.82
CA MET A 23 -12.57 -4.40 -16.82
C MET A 23 -11.94 -4.75 -15.47
N LEU A 24 -11.66 -6.03 -15.18
CA LEU A 24 -11.10 -6.48 -13.89
C LEU A 24 -9.58 -6.34 -13.80
N TYR A 25 -8.89 -5.92 -14.86
CA TYR A 25 -7.44 -5.71 -14.87
C TYR A 25 -7.01 -4.25 -15.03
N ALA A 26 -7.87 -3.30 -14.67
CA ALA A 26 -7.44 -1.93 -14.45
C ALA A 26 -6.61 -1.84 -13.15
N GLN A 27 -5.52 -2.59 -13.07
CA GLN A 27 -4.45 -2.25 -12.14
C GLN A 27 -4.01 -0.84 -12.48
N ASN A 28 -4.00 0.04 -11.50
CA ASN A 28 -3.49 1.41 -11.58
C ASN A 28 -2.05 1.41 -12.13
N ASN A 29 -1.90 1.20 -13.42
CA ASN A 29 -0.63 1.24 -14.11
C ASN A 29 -0.31 2.68 -14.52
N SER A 30 -0.61 3.62 -13.62
CA SER A 30 -0.33 5.04 -13.83
C SER A 30 1.16 5.21 -14.08
N LYS A 31 1.48 5.64 -15.29
CA LYS A 31 2.85 5.97 -15.68
C LYS A 31 3.15 7.39 -15.24
N ILE A 32 4.21 7.55 -14.48
CA ILE A 32 4.62 8.82 -13.87
C ILE A 32 5.67 9.48 -14.74
N THR A 33 5.47 10.77 -15.01
CA THR A 33 6.44 11.61 -15.72
C THR A 33 6.62 12.92 -14.96
N ILE A 34 7.83 13.15 -14.44
CA ILE A 34 8.19 14.38 -13.71
C ILE A 34 9.56 14.84 -14.21
N LYS A 35 9.59 15.97 -14.90
CA LYS A 35 10.83 16.59 -15.35
C LYS A 35 10.93 17.99 -14.76
N LYS A 36 11.51 18.09 -13.58
CA LYS A 36 11.64 19.33 -12.81
C LYS A 36 12.99 19.42 -12.11
N LYS A 37 13.53 20.63 -12.05
CA LYS A 37 14.81 20.93 -11.37
C LYS A 37 14.55 21.76 -10.13
N ASN A 38 15.34 21.53 -9.09
CA ASN A 38 15.38 22.35 -7.89
C ASN A 38 14.00 22.52 -7.21
N ILE A 39 13.25 21.43 -7.07
CA ILE A 39 11.95 21.40 -6.41
C ILE A 39 12.04 20.82 -5.00
N SER A 40 11.07 21.12 -4.16
CA SER A 40 10.94 20.49 -2.84
C SER A 40 10.39 19.07 -2.97
N LEU A 41 10.67 18.22 -1.97
CA LEU A 41 10.08 16.90 -1.90
C LEU A 41 8.53 16.95 -1.86
N GLN A 42 7.97 17.95 -1.18
CA GLN A 42 6.52 18.18 -1.15
C GLN A 42 5.95 18.43 -2.55
N THR A 43 6.64 19.21 -3.38
CA THR A 43 6.23 19.47 -4.77
C THR A 43 6.25 18.19 -5.60
N ALA A 44 7.30 17.37 -5.46
CA ALA A 44 7.38 16.07 -6.15
C ALA A 44 6.25 15.12 -5.73
N LEU A 45 5.91 15.07 -4.44
CA LEU A 45 4.80 14.26 -3.93
C LEU A 45 3.44 14.79 -4.37
N ALA A 46 3.29 16.11 -4.54
CA ALA A 46 2.09 16.71 -5.12
C ALA A 46 1.89 16.32 -6.59
N ASP A 47 2.97 16.26 -7.38
CA ASP A 47 2.93 15.77 -8.76
C ASP A 47 2.48 14.30 -8.84
N ILE A 48 2.96 13.45 -7.92
CA ILE A 48 2.50 12.05 -7.80
C ILE A 48 1.00 12.01 -7.52
N ARG A 49 0.51 12.79 -6.54
CA ARG A 49 -0.92 12.85 -6.21
C ARG A 49 -1.76 13.30 -7.41
N GLU A 50 -1.29 14.29 -8.15
CA GLU A 50 -2.00 14.81 -9.33
C GLU A 50 -2.10 13.76 -10.44
N GLN A 51 -1.02 13.06 -10.74
CA GLN A 51 -0.98 12.07 -11.81
C GLN A 51 -1.69 10.75 -11.46
N THR A 52 -1.62 10.32 -10.20
CA THR A 52 -2.23 9.05 -9.77
C THR A 52 -3.65 9.20 -9.24
N LYS A 53 -4.07 10.41 -8.87
CA LYS A 53 -5.31 10.70 -8.12
C LYS A 53 -5.37 10.00 -6.76
N MET A 54 -4.26 9.44 -6.28
CA MET A 54 -4.17 8.82 -4.96
C MET A 54 -3.94 9.88 -3.88
N SER A 55 -4.43 9.62 -2.67
CA SER A 55 -4.11 10.43 -1.50
C SER A 55 -2.66 10.17 -1.08
N VAL A 56 -1.88 11.25 -0.85
CA VAL A 56 -0.51 11.15 -0.33
C VAL A 56 -0.46 11.76 1.06
N SER A 57 -0.12 10.93 2.05
CA SER A 57 -0.02 11.31 3.46
C SER A 57 1.43 11.31 3.93
N TYR A 58 1.85 12.36 4.61
CA TYR A 58 3.17 12.52 5.21
C TYR A 58 3.15 13.54 6.34
N ASN A 59 4.11 13.46 7.25
CA ASN A 59 4.34 14.51 8.23
C ASN A 59 5.23 15.60 7.63
N SER A 60 4.64 16.75 7.31
CA SER A 60 5.34 17.85 6.65
C SER A 60 6.50 18.43 7.48
N SER A 61 6.41 18.37 8.81
CA SER A 61 7.46 18.86 9.71
C SER A 61 8.71 17.98 9.71
N GLN A 62 8.58 16.72 9.31
CA GLN A 62 9.67 15.75 9.28
C GLN A 62 10.33 15.65 7.89
N LEU A 63 9.66 16.13 6.84
CA LEU A 63 10.24 16.08 5.50
C LEU A 63 11.50 16.95 5.39
N PRO A 64 12.55 16.44 4.74
CA PRO A 64 13.77 17.22 4.54
C PRO A 64 13.48 18.45 3.67
N LYS A 65 14.08 19.58 4.03
CA LYS A 65 13.99 20.81 3.25
C LYS A 65 14.90 20.82 2.01
N THR A 66 15.60 19.72 1.77
CA THR A 66 16.49 19.53 0.62
C THR A 66 15.70 19.66 -0.69
N ARG A 67 16.33 20.28 -1.66
CA ARG A 67 15.79 20.39 -3.01
C ARG A 67 16.33 19.28 -3.89
N ILE A 68 15.48 18.74 -4.75
CA ILE A 68 15.79 17.62 -5.64
C ILE A 68 15.55 18.01 -7.10
N SER A 69 16.27 17.36 -7.99
CA SER A 69 16.01 17.45 -9.43
C SER A 69 15.63 16.08 -9.94
N LEU A 70 14.53 16.01 -10.67
CA LEU A 70 13.93 14.78 -11.15
C LEU A 70 13.86 14.78 -12.68
N ASP A 71 14.23 13.65 -13.26
CA ASP A 71 13.98 13.31 -14.66
C ASP A 71 13.38 11.90 -14.71
N ILE A 72 12.08 11.83 -14.40
CA ILE A 72 11.27 10.61 -14.39
C ILE A 72 10.44 10.61 -15.66
N ASN A 73 10.61 9.60 -16.49
CA ASN A 73 9.90 9.48 -17.76
C ASN A 73 9.19 8.12 -17.83
N ASN A 74 7.86 8.15 -17.87
CA ASN A 74 7.02 6.99 -18.09
C ASN A 74 7.32 5.79 -17.14
N GLN A 75 7.67 6.08 -15.89
CA GLN A 75 7.98 5.07 -14.87
C GLN A 75 6.73 4.60 -14.12
N SER A 76 6.79 3.39 -13.55
CA SER A 76 5.76 2.93 -12.63
C SER A 76 5.76 3.78 -11.36
N LEU A 77 4.63 3.81 -10.65
CA LEU A 77 4.51 4.52 -9.37
C LEU A 77 5.60 4.09 -8.37
N ASP A 78 5.87 2.78 -8.28
CA ASP A 78 6.90 2.23 -7.40
C ASP A 78 8.30 2.76 -7.73
N GLN A 79 8.67 2.75 -9.01
CA GLN A 79 9.96 3.27 -9.47
C GLN A 79 10.07 4.78 -9.25
N ALA A 80 9.00 5.54 -9.54
CA ALA A 80 8.98 6.99 -9.33
C ALA A 80 9.14 7.34 -7.84
N LEU A 81 8.42 6.67 -6.94
CA LEU A 81 8.54 6.89 -5.51
C LEU A 81 9.93 6.53 -4.97
N LYS A 82 10.52 5.42 -5.43
CA LYS A 82 11.92 5.07 -5.10
C LYS A 82 12.90 6.15 -5.53
N THR A 83 12.75 6.68 -6.74
CA THR A 83 13.60 7.76 -7.26
C THR A 83 13.44 9.04 -6.46
N ILE A 84 12.20 9.45 -6.16
CA ILE A 84 11.89 10.67 -5.41
C ILE A 84 12.43 10.62 -3.98
N LEU A 85 12.33 9.45 -3.32
CA LEU A 85 12.70 9.27 -1.92
C LEU A 85 14.15 8.83 -1.72
N ALA A 86 14.90 8.56 -2.78
CA ALA A 86 16.28 8.12 -2.70
C ALA A 86 17.13 9.12 -1.89
N GLY A 87 17.85 8.64 -0.88
CA GLY A 87 18.73 9.45 -0.04
C GLY A 87 18.02 10.43 0.91
N THR A 88 16.69 10.43 0.98
CA THR A 88 15.92 11.31 1.87
C THR A 88 15.75 10.76 3.28
N GLY A 89 16.01 9.47 3.52
CA GLY A 89 15.74 8.76 4.77
C GLY A 89 14.26 8.42 4.99
N PHE A 90 13.45 8.54 3.93
CA PHE A 90 12.04 8.18 3.93
C PHE A 90 11.77 6.99 3.00
N THR A 91 10.76 6.25 3.34
CA THR A 91 10.18 5.17 2.53
C THR A 91 8.68 5.36 2.38
N TYR A 92 8.01 4.46 1.66
CA TYR A 92 6.59 4.56 1.41
C TYR A 92 5.88 3.22 1.56
N THR A 93 4.59 3.30 1.79
CA THR A 93 3.64 2.19 1.69
C THR A 93 2.51 2.63 0.78
N VAL A 94 2.15 1.77 -0.20
CA VAL A 94 1.00 1.97 -1.07
C VAL A 94 -0.08 0.97 -0.65
N LYS A 95 -1.27 1.46 -0.38
CA LYS A 95 -2.43 0.63 -0.04
C LYS A 95 -3.67 1.22 -0.69
N ASP A 96 -4.34 0.42 -1.50
CA ASP A 96 -5.57 0.78 -2.20
C ASP A 96 -5.45 2.14 -2.95
N THR A 97 -6.00 3.21 -2.39
CA THR A 97 -6.07 4.54 -2.97
C THR A 97 -5.18 5.57 -2.27
N TYR A 98 -4.30 5.14 -1.38
CA TYR A 98 -3.42 6.07 -0.67
C TYR A 98 -1.96 5.61 -0.61
N ILE A 99 -1.08 6.59 -0.52
CA ILE A 99 0.37 6.47 -0.37
C ILE A 99 0.74 7.11 0.97
N MET A 100 1.43 6.37 1.83
CA MET A 100 1.95 6.90 3.09
C MET A 100 3.47 7.00 3.01
N ILE A 101 4.01 8.18 3.27
CA ILE A 101 5.46 8.43 3.34
C ILE A 101 5.87 8.45 4.80
N ILE A 102 6.78 7.57 5.17
CA ILE A 102 7.22 7.37 6.56
C ILE A 102 8.75 7.37 6.65
N PRO A 103 9.33 7.78 7.79
CA PRO A 103 10.78 7.63 8.00
C PRO A 103 11.22 6.17 7.89
N GLU A 104 12.34 5.91 7.24
CA GLU A 104 12.86 4.55 7.01
C GLU A 104 13.12 3.79 8.32
N GLN A 105 13.53 4.50 9.38
CA GLN A 105 13.71 3.91 10.71
C GLN A 105 12.38 3.42 11.31
N THR A 106 11.27 4.13 11.07
CA THR A 106 9.95 3.72 11.52
C THR A 106 9.47 2.48 10.76
N ALA A 107 9.75 2.41 9.46
CA ALA A 107 9.43 1.23 8.64
C ALA A 107 10.21 -0.02 9.08
N LYS A 108 11.47 0.13 9.48
CA LYS A 108 12.27 -0.97 10.04
C LYS A 108 11.76 -1.45 11.39
N LYS A 109 11.17 -0.55 12.18
CA LYS A 109 10.61 -0.86 13.49
C LYS A 109 9.26 -1.60 13.42
N SER A 110 8.56 -1.48 12.32
CA SER A 110 7.27 -2.16 12.07
C SER A 110 7.40 -3.57 11.48
N LYS A 111 8.59 -4.19 11.44
CA LYS A 111 8.69 -5.63 11.21
C LYS A 111 8.00 -6.32 12.38
N SER A 112 6.81 -6.83 12.16
CA SER A 112 6.07 -7.61 13.14
C SER A 112 6.96 -8.77 13.58
N ARG A 113 7.23 -8.86 14.88
CA ARG A 113 7.84 -10.03 15.49
C ARG A 113 6.71 -10.90 15.99
N ASN A 114 6.66 -12.15 15.57
CA ASN A 114 5.83 -13.12 16.26
C ASN A 114 6.49 -13.42 17.60
N VAL A 115 5.80 -13.04 18.67
CA VAL A 115 6.14 -13.42 20.02
C VAL A 115 5.18 -14.53 20.42
N VAL A 116 5.73 -15.66 20.81
CA VAL A 116 4.98 -16.82 21.29
C VAL A 116 5.36 -17.03 22.76
N GLY A 117 4.39 -17.29 23.60
CA GLY A 117 4.59 -17.53 25.02
C GLY A 117 3.33 -18.12 25.64
N ASN A 118 3.45 -18.67 26.84
CA ASN A 118 2.35 -19.21 27.64
C ASN A 118 2.16 -18.36 28.90
N VAL A 119 0.93 -18.06 29.25
CA VAL A 119 0.58 -17.37 30.49
C VAL A 119 0.07 -18.40 31.48
N VAL A 120 0.76 -18.52 32.60
CA VAL A 120 0.43 -19.50 33.65
C VAL A 120 0.27 -18.83 35.01
N ASP A 121 -0.41 -19.46 35.92
CA ASP A 121 -0.53 -19.03 37.32
C ASP A 121 0.75 -19.36 38.13
N GLY A 122 0.77 -19.01 39.42
CA GLY A 122 1.91 -19.27 40.32
C GLY A 122 2.17 -20.77 40.62
N LYS A 123 1.31 -21.67 40.14
CA LYS A 123 1.44 -23.13 40.24
C LYS A 123 1.77 -23.79 38.91
N GLY A 124 1.87 -22.99 37.81
CA GLY A 124 2.18 -23.46 36.47
C GLY A 124 0.94 -23.88 35.65
N ALA A 125 -0.28 -23.64 36.14
CA ALA A 125 -1.49 -23.95 35.38
C ALA A 125 -1.78 -22.87 34.32
N PRO A 126 -2.20 -23.23 33.08
CA PRO A 126 -2.47 -22.28 32.03
C PRO A 126 -3.66 -21.36 32.37
N LEU A 127 -3.50 -20.07 32.11
CA LEU A 127 -4.53 -19.06 32.31
C LEU A 127 -5.22 -18.74 30.98
N ILE A 128 -6.47 -19.16 30.85
CA ILE A 128 -7.31 -18.97 29.65
C ILE A 128 -7.97 -17.60 29.70
N GLY A 129 -8.09 -16.93 28.53
CA GLY A 129 -8.83 -15.68 28.39
C GLY A 129 -8.10 -14.44 28.95
N VAL A 130 -6.82 -14.54 29.24
CA VAL A 130 -5.99 -13.40 29.68
C VAL A 130 -5.64 -12.52 28.49
N THR A 131 -5.89 -11.23 28.60
CA THR A 131 -5.48 -10.26 27.58
C THR A 131 -4.00 -9.91 27.74
N VAL A 132 -3.22 -10.17 26.69
CA VAL A 132 -1.79 -9.78 26.58
C VAL A 132 -1.69 -8.62 25.63
N VAL A 133 -1.10 -7.50 26.08
CA VAL A 133 -0.99 -6.26 25.31
C VAL A 133 0.47 -5.87 25.15
N GLU A 134 0.87 -5.46 23.94
CA GLU A 134 2.19 -4.91 23.67
C GLU A 134 2.30 -3.49 24.28
N LYS A 135 3.22 -3.30 25.22
CA LYS A 135 3.40 -2.03 25.92
C LYS A 135 3.67 -0.87 24.96
N GLY A 136 2.85 0.17 25.03
CA GLY A 136 2.99 1.37 24.22
C GLY A 136 2.37 1.31 22.83
N THR A 137 1.58 0.26 22.56
CA THR A 137 0.80 0.10 21.31
C THR A 137 -0.65 -0.25 21.60
N GLY A 138 -1.48 -0.38 20.58
CA GLY A 138 -2.83 -0.94 20.67
C GLY A 138 -2.90 -2.43 20.31
N ASN A 139 -1.75 -3.08 20.10
CA ASN A 139 -1.70 -4.49 19.71
C ASN A 139 -1.87 -5.39 20.92
N GLY A 140 -2.70 -6.40 20.81
CA GLY A 140 -2.91 -7.38 21.86
C GLY A 140 -3.55 -8.65 21.35
N THR A 141 -3.54 -9.68 22.19
CA THR A 141 -4.19 -10.97 21.94
C THR A 141 -4.77 -11.51 23.24
N VAL A 142 -5.53 -12.58 23.14
CA VAL A 142 -6.12 -13.27 24.29
C VAL A 142 -5.58 -14.69 24.31
N THR A 143 -5.24 -15.21 25.49
CA THR A 143 -4.72 -16.57 25.65
C THR A 143 -5.78 -17.61 25.35
N ASN A 144 -5.35 -18.71 24.73
CA ASN A 144 -6.16 -19.88 24.44
C ASN A 144 -6.18 -20.88 25.62
N MET A 145 -6.57 -22.12 25.38
CA MET A 145 -6.65 -23.18 26.41
C MET A 145 -5.28 -23.63 26.94
N GLU A 146 -4.21 -23.27 26.26
CA GLU A 146 -2.84 -23.62 26.67
C GLU A 146 -2.14 -22.46 27.42
N GLY A 147 -2.84 -21.34 27.60
CA GLY A 147 -2.34 -20.10 28.19
C GLY A 147 -1.68 -19.22 27.14
#